data_d57762ba23a35de5e998e4f9bde7e2e3
#
_entry.id   d57762ba23a35de5e998e4f9bde7e2e3
#
_cell.length_a   1.000
_cell.length_b   1.000
_cell.length_c   1.000
_cell.angle_alpha   90.00
_cell.angle_beta   90.00
_cell.angle_gamma   90.00
#
_symmetry.space_group_name_H-M   'P 1'
#
loop_
_entity.id
_entity.type
_entity.pdbx_description
1 polymer ?
#
loop_
_entity_poly.entity_id
_entity_poly.type
_entity_poly.pdbx_seq_one_letter_code
_entity_poly.pdbx_strand_id
1 'polypeptide(L)'
;MDAEVEYVLYSYFCAGSGGVGDTILATSYMLCGEDVESWENGAPVTSRPATQRKVVDFGKKCGKREVFMYNLPETRSAREVFGAETVKTRFGTSPGVWNLAMSVMSAVVPKETLANRETAATLARLTAPLVRAVDALVGERTAMRVDVKLKNGKLAGGIFNHPRLRDAVGNGTAAFASAMLRGETQPGVWYPEEPEAVADRAALLAAASQGCDNFVINQAAWMLESKPINLGFGLYLD
;
A
#
# COMPACT_ATOMS: atom_id res chain seq x y z
N MET A 1 -9.35 14.77 23.84
CA MET A 1 -9.53 13.33 24.08
C MET A 1 -9.18 12.63 22.79
N ASP A 2 -8.00 12.06 22.75
CA ASP A 2 -7.55 11.28 21.60
C ASP A 2 -8.37 10.00 21.58
N ALA A 3 -9.16 9.81 20.53
CA ALA A 3 -10.00 8.63 20.42
C ALA A 3 -9.11 7.45 20.06
N GLU A 4 -9.11 6.42 20.91
CA GLU A 4 -8.35 5.20 20.70
C GLU A 4 -8.72 4.51 19.38
N VAL A 5 -7.71 4.00 18.69
CA VAL A 5 -7.88 3.33 17.40
C VAL A 5 -8.24 1.86 17.62
N GLU A 6 -9.35 1.43 17.04
CA GLU A 6 -9.77 0.03 17.08
C GLU A 6 -9.06 -0.74 15.95
N TYR A 7 -9.16 -0.26 14.70
CA TYR A 7 -8.41 -0.87 13.61
C TYR A 7 -7.85 0.14 12.62
N VAL A 8 -6.75 -0.28 11.96
CA VAL A 8 -6.19 0.35 10.76
C VAL A 8 -5.97 -0.71 9.70
N LEU A 9 -6.53 -0.51 8.52
CA LEU A 9 -6.37 -1.41 7.38
C LEU A 9 -5.70 -0.64 6.24
N TYR A 10 -4.51 -1.08 5.88
CA TYR A 10 -3.78 -0.54 4.74
C TYR A 10 -3.96 -1.43 3.52
N SER A 11 -4.23 -0.83 2.39
CA SER A 11 -4.34 -1.52 1.11
C SER A 11 -3.57 -0.73 0.04
N TYR A 12 -2.71 -1.43 -0.67
CA TYR A 12 -1.87 -0.88 -1.72
C TYR A 12 -2.10 -1.61 -3.03
N PHE A 13 -2.04 -0.88 -4.12
CA PHE A 13 -2.15 -1.44 -5.46
C PHE A 13 -1.16 -0.75 -6.40
N CYS A 14 -0.51 -1.55 -7.23
CA CYS A 14 0.38 -1.04 -8.25
C CYS A 14 0.15 -1.79 -9.58
N ALA A 15 -0.15 -1.05 -10.64
CA ALA A 15 -0.18 -1.57 -12.00
C ALA A 15 1.01 -1.01 -12.77
N GLY A 16 1.66 -1.87 -13.50
CA GLY A 16 2.84 -1.52 -14.27
C GLY A 16 4.05 -1.20 -13.39
N SER A 17 5.23 -1.36 -13.94
CA SER A 17 6.47 -1.10 -13.19
C SER A 17 6.87 0.36 -13.16
N GLY A 18 6.29 1.20 -14.01
CA GLY A 18 6.62 2.61 -14.09
C GLY A 18 8.10 2.92 -14.33
N GLY A 19 8.82 2.00 -14.96
CA GLY A 19 10.27 2.03 -15.01
C GLY A 19 10.90 1.59 -13.68
N VAL A 20 10.17 0.79 -12.90
CA VAL A 20 10.65 0.15 -11.67
C VAL A 20 11.94 -0.60 -11.97
N GLY A 21 12.96 -0.27 -11.23
CA GLY A 21 14.23 -0.96 -11.28
C GLY A 21 14.13 -2.37 -10.70
N ASP A 22 15.14 -3.17 -10.95
CA ASP A 22 15.26 -4.55 -10.46
C ASP A 22 15.08 -4.65 -8.93
N THR A 23 15.33 -3.56 -8.20
CA THR A 23 15.18 -3.49 -6.73
C THR A 23 13.75 -3.73 -6.28
N ILE A 24 12.74 -3.12 -6.92
CA ILE A 24 11.33 -3.32 -6.51
C ILE A 24 10.87 -4.73 -6.85
N LEU A 25 11.32 -5.28 -7.99
CA LEU A 25 11.04 -6.69 -8.31
C LEU A 25 11.67 -7.62 -7.28
N ALA A 26 12.92 -7.38 -6.89
CA ALA A 26 13.58 -8.17 -5.85
C ALA A 26 12.84 -8.09 -4.51
N THR A 27 12.40 -6.89 -4.11
CA THR A 27 11.58 -6.70 -2.90
C THR A 27 10.27 -7.48 -2.97
N SER A 28 9.61 -7.51 -4.14
CA SER A 28 8.36 -8.27 -4.32
C SER A 28 8.59 -9.77 -4.13
N TYR A 29 9.72 -10.31 -4.58
CA TYR A 29 10.09 -11.71 -4.33
C TYR A 29 10.38 -11.97 -2.86
N MET A 30 11.10 -11.07 -2.20
CA MET A 30 11.38 -11.19 -0.75
C MET A 30 10.09 -11.19 0.06
N LEU A 31 9.11 -10.35 -0.26
CA LEU A 31 7.79 -10.34 0.39
C LEU A 31 7.07 -11.69 0.29
N CYS A 32 7.30 -12.47 -0.74
CA CYS A 32 6.76 -13.83 -0.85
C CYS A 32 7.45 -14.83 0.08
N GLY A 33 8.65 -14.52 0.58
CA GLY A 33 9.41 -15.34 1.52
C GLY A 33 9.22 -14.95 2.99
N GLU A 34 8.50 -13.89 3.29
CA GLU A 34 8.30 -13.40 4.65
C GLU A 34 6.94 -13.79 5.20
N ASP A 35 6.89 -14.31 6.43
CA ASP A 35 5.61 -14.47 7.13
C ASP A 35 4.99 -13.11 7.40
N VAL A 36 3.68 -13.03 7.22
CA VAL A 36 2.93 -11.79 7.43
C VAL A 36 2.59 -11.65 8.90
N GLU A 37 3.15 -10.66 9.54
CA GLU A 37 2.73 -10.24 10.87
C GLU A 37 1.52 -9.31 10.75
N SER A 38 0.51 -9.56 11.56
CA SER A 38 -0.69 -8.73 11.68
C SER A 38 -1.19 -8.75 13.11
N TRP A 39 -2.10 -7.86 13.43
CA TRP A 39 -2.76 -7.82 14.74
C TRP A 39 -4.26 -7.97 14.55
N GLU A 40 -4.89 -8.81 15.36
CA GLU A 40 -6.33 -9.00 15.38
C GLU A 40 -6.83 -8.99 16.83
N ASN A 41 -7.71 -8.04 17.14
CA ASN A 41 -8.28 -7.88 18.49
C ASN A 41 -7.22 -7.84 19.61
N GLY A 42 -6.13 -7.13 19.37
CA GLY A 42 -5.04 -6.96 20.32
C GLY A 42 -4.01 -8.11 20.36
N ALA A 43 -4.24 -9.22 19.65
CA ALA A 43 -3.34 -10.36 19.59
C ALA A 43 -2.54 -10.38 18.27
N PRO A 44 -1.23 -10.76 18.32
CA PRO A 44 -0.44 -10.97 17.12
C PRO A 44 -0.92 -12.21 16.36
N VAL A 45 -1.02 -12.10 15.05
CA VAL A 45 -1.39 -13.19 14.15
C VAL A 45 -0.37 -13.29 13.04
N THR A 46 0.14 -14.50 12.83
CA THR A 46 1.06 -14.80 11.73
C THR A 46 0.32 -15.56 10.63
N SER A 47 0.51 -15.16 9.39
CA SER A 47 -0.08 -15.83 8.24
C SER A 47 0.91 -15.92 7.09
N ARG A 48 0.56 -16.73 6.07
CA ARG A 48 1.39 -16.83 4.86
C ARG A 48 1.19 -15.61 3.98
N PRO A 49 2.24 -15.15 3.28
CA PRO A 49 2.12 -14.09 2.28
C PRO A 49 1.26 -14.52 1.09
N ALA A 50 0.78 -13.56 0.33
CA ALA A 50 -0.07 -13.74 -0.84
C ALA A 50 -1.37 -14.56 -0.57
N THR A 51 -1.89 -14.48 0.66
CA THR A 51 -3.13 -15.14 1.09
C THR A 51 -4.21 -14.13 1.47
N GLN A 52 -5.36 -14.59 1.96
CA GLN A 52 -6.47 -13.75 2.41
C GLN A 52 -6.87 -12.68 1.38
N ARG A 53 -7.11 -13.11 0.14
CA ARG A 53 -7.58 -12.24 -0.96
C ARG A 53 -8.76 -11.40 -0.53
N LYS A 54 -8.72 -10.11 -0.87
CA LYS A 54 -9.81 -9.16 -0.69
C LYS A 54 -9.92 -8.28 -1.92
N VAL A 55 -11.15 -7.90 -2.28
CA VAL A 55 -11.40 -6.85 -3.27
C VAL A 55 -11.55 -5.54 -2.53
N VAL A 56 -10.76 -4.54 -2.90
CA VAL A 56 -10.75 -3.21 -2.31
C VAL A 56 -11.02 -2.18 -3.40
N ASP A 57 -11.91 -1.26 -3.13
CA ASP A 57 -12.19 -0.14 -4.02
C ASP A 57 -11.23 1.02 -3.71
N PHE A 58 -10.41 1.38 -4.67
CA PHE A 58 -9.46 2.49 -4.59
C PHE A 58 -10.02 3.81 -5.15
N GLY A 59 -11.34 3.91 -5.32
CA GLY A 59 -12.00 5.11 -5.79
C GLY A 59 -11.80 5.38 -7.29
N LYS A 60 -12.17 6.58 -7.71
CA LYS A 60 -12.09 7.00 -9.12
C LYS A 60 -10.70 6.79 -9.69
N LYS A 61 -10.64 6.45 -10.97
CA LYS A 61 -9.42 6.19 -11.75
C LYS A 61 -8.74 4.84 -11.49
N CYS A 62 -8.87 4.24 -10.31
CA CYS A 62 -8.32 2.94 -10.02
C CYS A 62 -9.41 1.86 -9.93
N GLY A 63 -10.55 2.15 -9.26
CA GLY A 63 -11.66 1.20 -9.08
C GLY A 63 -11.32 0.04 -8.15
N LYS A 64 -12.08 -1.04 -8.29
CA LYS A 64 -11.95 -2.25 -7.47
C LYS A 64 -10.74 -3.09 -7.91
N ARG A 65 -9.90 -3.48 -6.95
CA ARG A 65 -8.68 -4.27 -7.19
C ARG A 65 -8.54 -5.39 -6.15
N GLU A 66 -7.98 -6.49 -6.58
CA GLU A 66 -7.62 -7.59 -5.68
C GLU A 66 -6.32 -7.28 -4.96
N VAL A 67 -6.33 -7.51 -3.65
CA VAL A 67 -5.19 -7.34 -2.76
C VAL A 67 -5.08 -8.55 -1.84
N PHE A 68 -3.88 -8.85 -1.40
CA PHE A 68 -3.50 -10.01 -0.59
C PHE A 68 -2.67 -9.56 0.60
N MET A 69 -2.63 -10.36 1.65
CA MET A 69 -1.81 -10.08 2.81
C MET A 69 -0.32 -10.18 2.48
N TYR A 70 0.43 -9.17 2.89
CA TYR A 70 1.89 -9.14 2.84
C TYR A 70 2.44 -8.44 4.09
N ASN A 71 3.67 -8.79 4.46
CA ASN A 71 4.37 -8.17 5.58
C ASN A 71 4.90 -6.80 5.17
N LEU A 72 4.19 -5.75 5.56
CA LEU A 72 4.57 -4.36 5.26
C LEU A 72 4.84 -3.60 6.57
N PRO A 73 5.79 -2.66 6.57
CA PRO A 73 6.27 -1.99 7.79
C PRO A 73 5.18 -1.22 8.54
N GLU A 74 4.14 -0.77 7.85
CA GLU A 74 3.01 -0.03 8.44
C GLU A 74 2.23 -0.88 9.46
N THR A 75 2.32 -2.19 9.39
CA THR A 75 1.69 -3.07 10.41
C THR A 75 2.29 -2.81 11.78
N ARG A 76 3.62 -2.69 11.83
CA ARG A 76 4.35 -2.46 13.07
C ARG A 76 4.18 -1.01 13.55
N SER A 77 4.42 -0.02 12.68
CA SER A 77 4.33 1.39 13.07
C SER A 77 2.93 1.77 13.55
N ALA A 78 1.86 1.32 12.88
CA ALA A 78 0.50 1.59 13.33
C ALA A 78 0.18 0.95 14.68
N ARG A 79 0.72 -0.24 14.96
CA ARG A 79 0.56 -0.88 16.28
C ARG A 79 1.31 -0.12 17.36
N GLU A 80 2.54 0.27 17.10
CA GLU A 80 3.40 0.96 18.09
C GLU A 80 2.92 2.40 18.34
N VAL A 81 2.57 3.15 17.29
CA VAL A 81 2.21 4.58 17.42
C VAL A 81 0.76 4.78 17.84
N PHE A 82 -0.18 4.03 17.26
CA PHE A 82 -1.61 4.23 17.54
C PHE A 82 -2.20 3.26 18.56
N GLY A 83 -1.47 2.22 18.94
CA GLY A 83 -2.01 1.17 19.81
C GLY A 83 -3.17 0.39 19.19
N ALA A 84 -3.34 0.43 17.87
CA ALA A 84 -4.47 -0.16 17.18
C ALA A 84 -4.62 -1.64 17.48
N GLU A 85 -5.83 -2.09 17.83
CA GLU A 85 -6.08 -3.49 18.20
C GLU A 85 -6.02 -4.43 17.00
N THR A 86 -6.42 -3.94 15.84
CA THR A 86 -6.33 -4.70 14.58
C THR A 86 -5.57 -3.88 13.54
N VAL A 87 -4.50 -4.45 13.01
CA VAL A 87 -3.71 -3.86 11.93
C VAL A 87 -3.44 -4.91 10.86
N LYS A 88 -3.82 -4.61 9.63
CA LYS A 88 -3.57 -5.48 8.48
C LYS A 88 -3.07 -4.66 7.30
N THR A 89 -2.10 -5.22 6.60
CA THR A 89 -1.56 -4.65 5.37
C THR A 89 -1.78 -5.58 4.20
N ARG A 90 -2.19 -5.02 3.07
CA ARG A 90 -2.44 -5.76 1.84
C ARG A 90 -1.81 -5.06 0.64
N PHE A 91 -1.34 -5.86 -0.28
CA PHE A 91 -0.82 -5.40 -1.54
C PHE A 91 -1.42 -6.18 -2.69
N GLY A 92 -1.61 -5.55 -3.83
CA GLY A 92 -2.04 -6.18 -5.06
C GLY A 92 -1.39 -5.53 -6.27
N THR A 93 -1.33 -6.27 -7.36
CA THR A 93 -0.74 -5.78 -8.61
C THR A 93 -1.58 -6.16 -9.82
N SER A 94 -1.30 -5.53 -10.96
CA SER A 94 -1.93 -5.84 -12.25
C SER A 94 -0.85 -6.04 -13.33
N PRO A 95 -1.10 -6.96 -14.28
CA PRO A 95 -2.29 -7.82 -14.40
C PRO A 95 -2.36 -8.88 -13.29
N GLY A 96 -3.56 -9.40 -13.04
CA GLY A 96 -3.82 -10.36 -11.95
C GLY A 96 -2.98 -11.65 -11.99
N VAL A 97 -2.39 -11.97 -13.16
CA VAL A 97 -1.46 -13.08 -13.31
C VAL A 97 -0.23 -12.95 -12.38
N TRP A 98 0.20 -11.73 -12.08
CA TRP A 98 1.29 -11.50 -11.14
C TRP A 98 0.91 -11.87 -9.71
N ASN A 99 -0.32 -11.53 -9.29
CA ASN A 99 -0.82 -11.94 -7.98
C ASN A 99 -0.88 -13.47 -7.86
N LEU A 100 -1.32 -14.15 -8.93
CA LEU A 100 -1.32 -15.62 -8.99
C LEU A 100 0.10 -16.17 -8.92
N ALA A 101 1.04 -15.64 -9.72
CA ALA A 101 2.44 -16.06 -9.71
C ALA A 101 3.07 -15.90 -8.31
N MET A 102 2.84 -14.77 -7.64
CA MET A 102 3.31 -14.52 -6.27
C MET A 102 2.69 -15.51 -5.27
N SER A 103 1.39 -15.82 -5.40
CA SER A 103 0.71 -16.81 -4.55
C SER A 103 1.28 -18.22 -4.73
N VAL A 104 1.51 -18.63 -5.98
CA VAL A 104 2.12 -19.93 -6.27
C VAL A 104 3.55 -19.97 -5.74
N MET A 105 4.34 -18.93 -6.01
CA MET A 105 5.73 -18.85 -5.56
C MET A 105 5.84 -18.93 -4.04
N SER A 106 5.01 -18.18 -3.29
CA SER A 106 4.99 -18.24 -1.82
C SER A 106 4.52 -19.61 -1.27
N ALA A 107 3.85 -20.41 -2.09
CA ALA A 107 3.37 -21.74 -1.70
C ALA A 107 4.38 -22.86 -1.95
N VAL A 108 5.18 -22.75 -3.01
CA VAL A 108 6.04 -23.85 -3.49
C VAL A 108 7.53 -23.61 -3.30
N VAL A 109 7.97 -22.34 -3.21
CA VAL A 109 9.39 -22.02 -3.03
C VAL A 109 9.70 -21.89 -1.53
N PRO A 110 10.78 -22.49 -1.02
CA PRO A 110 11.19 -22.32 0.36
C PRO A 110 11.38 -20.85 0.72
N LYS A 111 10.90 -20.45 1.91
CA LYS A 111 10.94 -19.06 2.37
C LYS A 111 12.36 -18.51 2.40
N GLU A 112 13.32 -19.33 2.87
CA GLU A 112 14.73 -18.98 2.99
C GLU A 112 15.34 -18.62 1.63
N THR A 113 14.85 -19.26 0.57
CA THR A 113 15.28 -18.99 -0.81
C THR A 113 14.77 -17.64 -1.30
N LEU A 114 13.50 -17.33 -1.03
CA LEU A 114 12.88 -16.05 -1.43
C LEU A 114 13.37 -14.88 -0.57
N ALA A 115 13.62 -15.08 0.72
CA ALA A 115 14.15 -14.08 1.63
C ALA A 115 15.64 -13.76 1.35
N ASN A 116 16.34 -14.61 0.59
CA ASN A 116 17.74 -14.37 0.25
C ASN A 116 17.86 -13.25 -0.81
N ARG A 117 18.55 -12.16 -0.46
CA ARG A 117 18.70 -10.97 -1.30
C ARG A 117 19.36 -11.24 -2.65
N GLU A 118 20.35 -12.11 -2.71
CA GLU A 118 21.08 -12.44 -3.95
C GLU A 118 20.18 -13.24 -4.88
N THR A 119 19.44 -14.21 -4.34
CA THR A 119 18.46 -15.00 -5.08
C THR A 119 17.34 -14.10 -5.61
N ALA A 120 16.78 -13.26 -4.77
CA ALA A 120 15.72 -12.30 -5.16
C ALA A 120 16.21 -11.32 -6.24
N ALA A 121 17.44 -10.80 -6.12
CA ALA A 121 18.03 -9.92 -7.12
C ALA A 121 18.27 -10.65 -8.46
N THR A 122 18.68 -11.91 -8.42
CA THR A 122 18.89 -12.73 -9.61
C THR A 122 17.58 -13.02 -10.32
N LEU A 123 16.54 -13.42 -9.57
CA LEU A 123 15.18 -13.62 -10.10
C LEU A 123 14.63 -12.32 -10.70
N ALA A 124 14.84 -11.17 -10.03
CA ALA A 124 14.44 -9.87 -10.53
C ALA A 124 15.07 -9.57 -11.90
N ARG A 125 16.39 -9.74 -12.05
CA ARG A 125 17.09 -9.52 -13.31
C ARG A 125 16.60 -10.43 -14.43
N LEU A 126 16.35 -11.71 -14.13
CA LEU A 126 15.87 -12.67 -15.11
C LEU A 126 14.45 -12.39 -15.59
N THR A 127 13.59 -11.93 -14.70
CA THR A 127 12.17 -11.67 -14.99
C THR A 127 11.90 -10.23 -15.45
N ALA A 128 12.80 -9.29 -15.20
CA ALA A 128 12.63 -7.88 -15.56
C ALA A 128 12.25 -7.63 -17.03
N PRO A 129 12.84 -8.29 -18.04
CA PRO A 129 12.44 -8.09 -19.43
C PRO A 129 10.96 -8.45 -19.68
N LEU A 130 10.50 -9.57 -19.11
CA LEU A 130 9.11 -10.02 -19.23
C LEU A 130 8.17 -9.04 -18.55
N VAL A 131 8.50 -8.62 -17.31
CA VAL A 131 7.71 -7.66 -16.55
C VAL A 131 7.57 -6.35 -17.32
N ARG A 132 8.67 -5.81 -17.84
CA ARG A 132 8.66 -4.56 -18.64
C ARG A 132 7.80 -4.68 -19.90
N ALA A 133 7.85 -5.81 -20.59
CA ALA A 133 7.01 -6.03 -21.77
C ALA A 133 5.51 -6.05 -21.44
N VAL A 134 5.13 -6.68 -20.34
CA VAL A 134 3.74 -6.69 -19.87
C VAL A 134 3.29 -5.32 -19.39
N ASP A 135 4.15 -4.61 -18.67
CA ASP A 135 3.86 -3.26 -18.15
C ASP A 135 3.59 -2.25 -19.27
N ALA A 136 4.31 -2.35 -20.38
CA ALA A 136 4.10 -1.51 -21.54
C ALA A 136 2.66 -1.65 -22.12
N LEU A 137 2.00 -2.79 -21.88
CA LEU A 137 0.63 -3.06 -22.35
C LEU A 137 -0.44 -2.64 -21.32
N VAL A 138 -0.12 -2.74 -20.04
CA VAL A 138 -1.11 -2.54 -18.95
C VAL A 138 -1.21 -1.07 -18.53
N GLY A 139 -0.15 -0.30 -18.75
CA GLY A 139 -0.01 1.07 -18.26
C GLY A 139 0.36 1.12 -16.78
N GLU A 140 0.61 2.33 -16.28
CA GLU A 140 1.07 2.57 -14.90
C GLU A 140 -0.04 3.14 -14.03
N ARG A 141 -0.10 2.68 -12.79
CA ARG A 141 -0.92 3.29 -11.74
C ARG A 141 -0.48 2.81 -10.36
N THR A 142 -0.46 3.70 -9.40
CA THR A 142 -0.34 3.34 -7.98
C THR A 142 -1.53 3.87 -7.20
N ALA A 143 -1.98 3.11 -6.23
CA ALA A 143 -3.09 3.49 -5.37
C ALA A 143 -2.85 3.01 -3.94
N MET A 144 -3.27 3.83 -3.00
CA MET A 144 -3.25 3.53 -1.57
C MET A 144 -4.62 3.82 -0.99
N ARG A 145 -5.09 2.94 -0.09
CA ARG A 145 -6.28 3.17 0.72
C ARG A 145 -5.98 2.81 2.16
N VAL A 146 -6.38 3.67 3.07
CA VAL A 146 -6.33 3.44 4.51
C VAL A 146 -7.75 3.54 5.05
N ASP A 147 -8.19 2.53 5.79
CA ASP A 147 -9.46 2.53 6.51
C ASP A 147 -9.17 2.47 8.01
N VAL A 148 -9.75 3.39 8.77
CA VAL A 148 -9.56 3.53 10.22
C VAL A 148 -10.90 3.48 10.91
N LYS A 149 -10.99 2.73 12.01
CA LYS A 149 -12.11 2.78 12.95
C LYS A 149 -11.60 3.16 14.33
N LEU A 150 -12.27 4.09 14.95
CA LEU A 150 -12.03 4.48 16.33
C LEU A 150 -12.96 3.71 17.27
N LYS A 151 -12.55 3.49 18.52
CA LYS A 151 -13.36 2.79 19.53
C LYS A 151 -14.71 3.45 19.81
N ASN A 152 -14.84 4.75 19.53
CA ASN A 152 -16.12 5.46 19.62
C ASN A 152 -17.05 5.17 18.42
N GLY A 153 -16.68 4.26 17.52
CA GLY A 153 -17.46 3.85 16.36
C GLY A 153 -17.27 4.73 15.11
N LYS A 154 -16.54 5.83 15.19
CA LYS A 154 -16.27 6.69 14.03
C LYS A 154 -15.40 5.94 13.01
N LEU A 155 -15.83 5.96 11.76
CA LEU A 155 -15.10 5.44 10.61
C LEU A 155 -14.53 6.59 9.80
N ALA A 156 -13.28 6.48 9.42
CA ALA A 156 -12.62 7.41 8.52
C ALA A 156 -11.70 6.65 7.58
N GLY A 157 -11.46 7.20 6.42
CA GLY A 157 -10.53 6.62 5.47
C GLY A 157 -9.89 7.67 4.59
N GLY A 158 -8.90 7.23 3.83
CA GLY A 158 -8.24 8.04 2.83
C GLY A 158 -7.86 7.22 1.61
N ILE A 159 -7.82 7.88 0.46
CA ILE A 159 -7.37 7.32 -0.82
C ILE A 159 -6.35 8.28 -1.43
N PHE A 160 -5.31 7.70 -1.96
CA PHE A 160 -4.33 8.35 -2.82
C PHE A 160 -4.15 7.53 -4.09
N ASN A 161 -4.31 8.15 -5.26
CA ASN A 161 -4.06 7.52 -6.56
C ASN A 161 -3.13 8.41 -7.39
N HIS A 162 -2.08 7.81 -7.93
CA HIS A 162 -1.14 8.52 -8.79
C HIS A 162 -0.90 7.74 -10.09
N PRO A 163 -0.78 8.41 -11.25
CA PRO A 163 -0.56 7.73 -12.53
C PRO A 163 0.80 7.04 -12.60
N ARG A 164 1.81 7.49 -11.86
CA ARG A 164 3.18 6.97 -11.91
C ARG A 164 3.77 6.79 -10.51
N LEU A 165 4.16 5.56 -10.17
CA LEU A 165 4.74 5.24 -8.87
C LEU A 165 6.02 6.04 -8.59
N ARG A 166 6.92 6.15 -9.56
CA ARG A 166 8.19 6.88 -9.41
C ARG A 166 8.01 8.34 -9.03
N ASP A 167 7.01 9.00 -9.61
CA ASP A 167 6.74 10.41 -9.32
C ASP A 167 6.11 10.55 -7.92
N ALA A 168 5.19 9.64 -7.55
CA ALA A 168 4.61 9.59 -6.21
C ALA A 168 5.69 9.40 -5.13
N VAL A 169 6.63 8.47 -5.35
CA VAL A 169 7.77 8.24 -4.44
C VAL A 169 8.69 9.46 -4.39
N GLY A 170 9.00 10.06 -5.56
CA GLY A 170 9.80 11.28 -5.64
C GLY A 170 9.19 12.44 -4.88
N ASN A 171 7.89 12.68 -5.07
CA ASN A 171 7.15 13.75 -4.37
C ASN A 171 7.12 13.51 -2.86
N GLY A 172 6.87 12.28 -2.42
CA GLY A 172 6.89 11.93 -1.00
C GLY A 172 8.27 12.17 -0.39
N THR A 173 9.33 11.68 -1.04
CA THR A 173 10.72 11.88 -0.59
C THR A 173 11.08 13.36 -0.52
N ALA A 174 10.74 14.14 -1.55
CA ALA A 174 11.01 15.57 -1.60
C ALA A 174 10.22 16.34 -0.52
N ALA A 175 8.97 15.92 -0.23
CA ALA A 175 8.15 16.52 0.81
C ALA A 175 8.79 16.34 2.20
N PHE A 176 9.23 15.13 2.54
CA PHE A 176 9.95 14.88 3.80
C PHE A 176 11.28 15.63 3.87
N ALA A 177 12.10 15.58 2.82
CA ALA A 177 13.37 16.32 2.79
C ALA A 177 13.16 17.82 2.97
N SER A 178 12.14 18.37 2.34
CA SER A 178 11.78 19.79 2.51
C SER A 178 11.32 20.12 3.93
N ALA A 179 10.53 19.25 4.57
CA ALA A 179 10.13 19.42 5.95
C ALA A 179 11.35 19.43 6.90
N MET A 180 12.29 18.52 6.70
CA MET A 180 13.55 18.49 7.46
C MET A 180 14.36 19.78 7.28
N LEU A 181 14.49 20.26 6.05
CA LEU A 181 15.23 21.51 5.75
C LEU A 181 14.56 22.74 6.37
N ARG A 182 13.25 22.73 6.56
CA ARG A 182 12.51 23.80 7.26
C ARG A 182 12.57 23.67 8.79
N GLY A 183 13.19 22.63 9.32
CA GLY A 183 13.25 22.38 10.77
C GLY A 183 11.94 21.86 11.36
N GLU A 184 11.08 21.26 10.55
CA GLU A 184 9.77 20.72 10.97
C GLU A 184 9.88 19.29 11.52
N THR A 185 11.07 18.67 11.44
CA THR A 185 11.38 17.33 11.95
C THR A 185 12.30 17.44 13.16
N GLN A 186 11.97 16.76 14.24
CA GLN A 186 12.86 16.69 15.41
C GLN A 186 14.03 15.75 15.15
N PRO A 187 15.22 16.00 15.75
CA PRO A 187 16.33 15.08 15.69
C PRO A 187 15.96 13.72 16.29
N GLY A 188 16.24 12.64 15.57
CA GLY A 188 15.93 11.28 16.01
C GLY A 188 15.59 10.34 14.87
N VAL A 189 15.06 9.17 15.23
CA VAL A 189 14.51 8.17 14.31
C VAL A 189 13.04 8.00 14.67
N TRP A 190 12.19 8.36 13.75
CA TRP A 190 10.74 8.44 13.96
C TRP A 190 9.99 7.66 12.89
N TYR A 191 8.91 7.02 13.26
CA TYR A 191 7.93 6.59 12.26
C TYR A 191 7.24 7.80 11.64
N PRO A 192 6.83 7.77 10.38
CA PRO A 192 6.11 8.87 9.73
C PRO A 192 4.81 9.28 10.47
N GLU A 193 4.24 8.36 11.23
CA GLU A 193 3.03 8.55 12.03
C GLU A 193 3.27 9.31 13.34
N GLU A 194 4.52 9.39 13.82
CA GLU A 194 4.84 10.07 15.08
C GLU A 194 4.85 11.59 14.91
N PRO A 195 4.37 12.34 15.92
CA PRO A 195 4.31 13.82 15.85
C PRO A 195 5.67 14.47 15.59
N GLU A 196 6.73 13.85 16.09
CA GLU A 196 8.12 14.30 15.99
C GLU A 196 8.66 14.20 14.57
N ALA A 197 8.12 13.30 13.76
CA ALA A 197 8.55 13.09 12.38
C ALA A 197 8.31 14.34 11.51
N VAL A 198 7.12 14.93 11.61
CA VAL A 198 6.76 16.15 10.87
C VAL A 198 5.72 16.96 11.64
N ALA A 199 6.03 18.22 11.90
CA ALA A 199 5.15 19.14 12.62
C ALA A 199 3.93 19.55 11.79
N ASP A 200 4.10 19.90 10.51
CA ASP A 200 3.01 20.26 9.58
C ASP A 200 2.71 19.11 8.60
N ARG A 201 1.88 18.18 9.05
CA ARG A 201 1.44 17.04 8.24
C ARG A 201 0.54 17.45 7.07
N ALA A 202 -0.21 18.52 7.20
CA ALA A 202 -1.09 18.99 6.13
C ALA A 202 -0.26 19.52 4.96
N ALA A 203 0.77 20.32 5.24
CA ALA A 203 1.71 20.79 4.23
C ALA A 203 2.51 19.63 3.59
N LEU A 204 2.95 18.66 4.41
CA LEU A 204 3.62 17.44 3.89
C LEU A 204 2.73 16.68 2.90
N LEU A 205 1.50 16.38 3.29
CA LEU A 205 0.56 15.63 2.46
C LEU A 205 0.18 16.41 1.19
N ALA A 206 0.00 17.71 1.27
CA ALA A 206 -0.24 18.57 0.10
C ALA A 206 0.93 18.54 -0.89
N ALA A 207 2.18 18.58 -0.40
CA ALA A 207 3.36 18.49 -1.24
C ALA A 207 3.52 17.07 -1.84
N ALA A 208 3.35 16.03 -1.04
CA ALA A 208 3.48 14.64 -1.48
C ALA A 208 2.38 14.21 -2.48
N SER A 209 1.21 14.85 -2.45
CA SER A 209 0.10 14.53 -3.34
C SER A 209 0.11 15.31 -4.66
N GLN A 210 1.14 16.07 -4.97
CA GLN A 210 1.23 16.76 -6.26
C GLN A 210 1.18 15.79 -7.44
N GLY A 211 0.38 16.15 -8.46
CA GLY A 211 0.20 15.35 -9.66
C GLY A 211 -0.60 14.06 -9.46
N CYS A 212 -1.22 13.85 -8.30
CA CYS A 212 -2.10 12.71 -8.07
C CYS A 212 -3.42 12.87 -8.84
N ASP A 213 -4.02 11.73 -9.20
CA ASP A 213 -5.34 11.68 -9.84
C ASP A 213 -6.49 11.84 -8.82
N ASN A 214 -6.24 11.38 -7.59
CA ASN A 214 -7.23 11.41 -6.52
C ASN A 214 -6.51 11.40 -5.16
N PHE A 215 -6.79 12.38 -4.33
CA PHE A 215 -6.33 12.45 -2.95
C PHE A 215 -7.48 12.91 -2.06
N VAL A 216 -7.93 12.01 -1.21
CA VAL A 216 -9.04 12.25 -0.28
C VAL A 216 -8.67 11.66 1.07
N ILE A 217 -8.88 12.40 2.14
CA ILE A 217 -8.65 11.95 3.52
C ILE A 217 -9.83 12.31 4.42
N ASN A 218 -9.94 11.61 5.55
CA ASN A 218 -10.95 11.86 6.57
C ASN A 218 -12.41 11.76 6.07
N GLN A 219 -12.66 10.88 5.11
CA GLN A 219 -13.99 10.62 4.58
C GLN A 219 -14.52 9.27 5.09
N ALA A 220 -15.84 9.14 5.14
CA ALA A 220 -16.47 7.86 5.39
C ALA A 220 -16.18 6.87 4.26
N ALA A 221 -16.04 5.58 4.57
CA ALA A 221 -15.61 4.55 3.61
C ALA A 221 -16.48 4.54 2.32
N TRP A 222 -17.79 4.70 2.46
CA TRP A 222 -18.72 4.74 1.31
C TRP A 222 -18.54 5.97 0.39
N MET A 223 -17.94 7.06 0.88
CA MET A 223 -17.63 8.25 0.08
C MET A 223 -16.35 8.06 -0.75
N LEU A 224 -15.52 7.11 -0.37
CA LEU A 224 -14.27 6.79 -1.06
C LEU A 224 -14.50 5.87 -2.25
N GLU A 225 -15.61 5.12 -2.26
CA GLU A 225 -15.89 4.11 -3.28
C GLU A 225 -16.21 4.73 -4.64
N SER A 226 -15.78 4.05 -5.69
CA SER A 226 -16.14 4.37 -7.06
C SER A 226 -17.63 4.10 -7.24
N LYS A 227 -18.37 5.09 -7.74
CA LYS A 227 -19.77 4.86 -8.10
C LYS A 227 -19.82 3.93 -9.30
N PRO A 228 -20.70 2.91 -9.30
CA PRO A 228 -20.90 2.08 -10.47
C PRO A 228 -21.36 2.95 -11.65
N ILE A 229 -20.84 2.66 -12.84
CA ILE A 229 -21.23 3.37 -14.05
C ILE A 229 -22.64 2.90 -14.42
N ASN A 230 -23.61 3.80 -14.35
CA ASN A 230 -24.96 3.52 -14.81
C ASN A 230 -25.00 3.54 -16.35
N LEU A 231 -25.21 2.39 -16.96
CA LEU A 231 -25.33 2.21 -18.41
C LEU A 231 -26.76 2.49 -18.94
N GLY A 232 -27.67 2.87 -18.05
CA GLY A 232 -29.10 2.94 -18.35
C GLY A 232 -29.81 1.59 -18.15
N PHE A 233 -31.13 1.60 -18.21
CA PHE A 233 -32.01 0.40 -18.07
C PHE A 233 -31.70 -0.45 -16.79
N GLY A 234 -31.17 0.16 -15.74
CA GLY A 234 -30.80 -0.56 -14.50
C GLY A 234 -29.54 -1.41 -14.60
N LEU A 235 -28.74 -1.25 -15.65
CA LEU A 235 -27.45 -1.92 -15.80
C LEU A 235 -26.32 -1.04 -15.22
N TYR A 236 -25.44 -1.66 -14.44
CA TYR A 236 -24.30 -1.01 -13.81
C TYR A 236 -23.03 -1.79 -14.13
N LEU A 237 -21.92 -1.07 -14.39
CA LEU A 237 -20.56 -1.62 -14.40
C LEU A 237 -19.90 -1.26 -13.08
N ASP A 238 -19.39 -2.27 -12.40
CA ASP A 238 -18.58 -2.13 -11.17
C ASP A 238 -17.10 -1.89 -11.50
#